data_b6a803dc7701f80d9afbcf47baadb0c0
#
_entry.id   b6a803dc7701f80d9afbcf47baadb0c0
#
_cell.length_a   1.000
_cell.length_b   1.000
_cell.length_c   1.000
_cell.angle_alpha   90.00
_cell.angle_beta   90.00
_cell.angle_gamma   90.00
#
_symmetry.space_group_name_H-M   'P 1'
#
loop_
_entity.id
_entity.type
_entity.pdbx_description
1 polymer ?
#
loop_
_entity_poly.entity_id
_entity_poly.type
_entity_poly.pdbx_seq_one_letter_code
_entity_poly.pdbx_strand_id
1 'polypeptide(L)'
;MHPIEETIERWDEFNGRMESLESVAIRSRVSGYLDRVLVKDGEKVVRGELLFAIDRRTYDIEVQRAQAELERVRTRRVLAQNDLRRATRLKLSKAISEEEFEQRVNGEADTTESLHAAEAQLAMAKLNLEFTQIRAPINGRIGRELITPGNLVKNDETLLTTIFSTDPVYVYLDIDERTALYYRRLQGTDRPMNSLHLDAELGLIDEEGYPHRGVIDYLEPKLESSTGTLKLRGVFQNHDELLSPGLFARVRIRSGRPAPALLIPSRAIGTDQNQRYVWKVNQDGSMTYQPVQLGEVHGSFRIIKEGLTSSDEVVIDGIAKIRPGVFVKPEPISIPYDG
;
A
#
# COMPACT_ATOMS: atom_id res chain seq x y z
N MET A 1 18.39 -27.27 37.73
CA MET A 1 17.71 -26.04 37.32
C MET A 1 16.25 -26.33 37.01
N HIS A 2 15.34 -25.44 37.41
CA HIS A 2 13.93 -25.53 36.98
C HIS A 2 13.74 -24.89 35.60
N PRO A 3 12.84 -25.42 34.75
CA PRO A 3 12.45 -24.74 33.53
C PRO A 3 11.95 -23.31 33.80
N ILE A 4 12.32 -22.39 32.97
CA ILE A 4 11.85 -20.99 33.04
C ILE A 4 10.50 -20.92 32.34
N GLU A 5 9.52 -20.38 33.04
CA GLU A 5 8.20 -20.09 32.45
C GLU A 5 8.22 -18.65 31.94
N GLU A 6 8.09 -18.47 30.63
CA GLU A 6 8.15 -17.19 29.95
C GLU A 6 6.99 -17.08 28.96
N THR A 7 6.45 -15.86 28.85
CA THR A 7 5.44 -15.59 27.84
C THR A 7 6.10 -15.22 26.53
N ILE A 8 6.03 -16.13 25.55
CA ILE A 8 6.72 -15.96 24.28
C ILE A 8 5.75 -15.48 23.21
N GLU A 9 6.17 -14.46 22.49
CA GLU A 9 5.56 -14.03 21.25
C GLU A 9 6.13 -14.85 20.09
N ARG A 10 5.24 -15.31 19.22
CA ARG A 10 5.65 -16.05 18.02
C ARG A 10 5.64 -15.13 16.82
N TRP A 11 6.76 -15.13 16.11
CA TRP A 11 6.95 -14.35 14.90
C TRP A 11 7.30 -15.28 13.74
N ASP A 12 6.65 -15.08 12.59
CA ASP A 12 7.00 -15.73 11.34
C ASP A 12 7.73 -14.71 10.46
N GLU A 13 8.87 -15.09 9.89
CA GLU A 13 9.72 -14.22 9.09
C GLU A 13 9.55 -14.50 7.60
N PHE A 14 9.45 -13.44 6.81
CA PHE A 14 9.30 -13.48 5.37
C PHE A 14 10.18 -12.43 4.70
N ASN A 15 10.55 -12.68 3.45
CA ASN A 15 11.13 -11.67 2.59
C ASN A 15 10.04 -11.06 1.71
N GLY A 16 10.05 -9.74 1.58
CA GLY A 16 9.08 -9.00 0.78
C GLY A 16 9.74 -7.98 -0.12
N ARG A 17 8.93 -7.44 -1.02
CA ARG A 17 9.31 -6.34 -1.90
C ARG A 17 8.43 -5.14 -1.63
N MET A 18 9.06 -3.97 -1.50
CA MET A 18 8.35 -2.72 -1.30
C MET A 18 7.76 -2.21 -2.60
N GLU A 19 6.55 -1.68 -2.52
CA GLU A 19 5.87 -1.02 -3.62
C GLU A 19 5.23 0.27 -3.13
N SER A 20 5.10 1.24 -4.04
CA SER A 20 4.35 2.46 -3.73
C SER A 20 2.85 2.16 -3.67
N LEU A 21 2.14 2.83 -2.77
CA LEU A 21 0.67 2.79 -2.71
C LEU A 21 0.05 3.21 -4.05
N GLU A 22 0.56 4.30 -4.62
CA GLU A 22 0.11 4.84 -5.89
C GLU A 22 1.32 5.10 -6.80
N SER A 23 1.19 4.72 -8.07
CA SER A 23 2.14 5.01 -9.13
C SER A 23 1.40 5.58 -10.31
N VAL A 24 1.66 6.85 -10.65
CA VAL A 24 0.94 7.55 -11.71
C VAL A 24 1.88 7.98 -12.82
N ALA A 25 1.66 7.43 -14.01
CA ALA A 25 2.34 7.83 -15.24
C ALA A 25 1.82 9.20 -15.70
N ILE A 26 2.67 10.20 -15.71
CA ILE A 26 2.32 11.57 -16.12
C ILE A 26 2.41 11.68 -17.64
N ARG A 27 1.28 11.89 -18.27
CA ARG A 27 1.14 12.08 -19.71
C ARG A 27 0.46 13.42 -19.98
N SER A 28 0.72 13.99 -21.16
CA SER A 28 -0.02 15.17 -21.61
C SER A 28 -1.40 14.80 -22.15
N ARG A 29 -2.38 15.64 -21.86
CA ARG A 29 -3.74 15.55 -22.42
C ARG A 29 -3.93 16.42 -23.68
N VAL A 30 -2.88 17.13 -24.09
CA VAL A 30 -2.87 17.99 -25.27
C VAL A 30 -1.54 17.87 -25.99
N SER A 31 -1.51 18.12 -27.31
CA SER A 31 -0.28 18.07 -28.08
C SER A 31 0.35 19.46 -28.19
N GLY A 32 1.69 19.53 -28.16
CA GLY A 32 2.41 20.79 -28.31
C GLY A 32 3.86 20.65 -27.94
N TYR A 33 4.65 21.69 -28.13
CA TYR A 33 6.05 21.70 -27.71
C TYR A 33 6.15 21.90 -26.20
N LEU A 34 7.01 21.11 -25.56
CA LEU A 34 7.33 21.29 -24.14
C LEU A 34 8.12 22.60 -23.98
N ASP A 35 7.55 23.55 -23.27
CA ASP A 35 8.14 24.88 -23.03
C ASP A 35 9.10 24.82 -21.85
N ARG A 36 8.65 24.29 -20.72
CA ARG A 36 9.42 24.25 -19.47
C ARG A 36 9.15 22.99 -18.67
N VAL A 37 10.21 22.53 -17.97
CA VAL A 37 10.21 21.57 -16.89
C VAL A 37 10.50 22.34 -15.60
N LEU A 38 9.65 22.19 -14.59
CA LEU A 38 9.64 23.02 -13.37
C LEU A 38 10.08 22.24 -12.13
N VAL A 39 10.34 20.95 -12.29
CA VAL A 39 10.73 20.01 -11.22
C VAL A 39 12.03 19.31 -11.60
N LYS A 40 12.74 18.77 -10.60
CA LYS A 40 13.96 17.99 -10.78
C LYS A 40 13.70 16.51 -10.56
N ASP A 41 14.52 15.67 -11.18
CA ASP A 41 14.49 14.23 -10.97
C ASP A 41 14.61 13.87 -9.47
N GLY A 42 13.72 13.03 -8.99
CA GLY A 42 13.69 12.59 -7.59
C GLY A 42 13.14 13.63 -6.60
N GLU A 43 12.67 14.79 -7.05
CA GLU A 43 12.10 15.82 -6.19
C GLU A 43 10.76 15.39 -5.56
N LYS A 44 10.49 15.83 -4.34
CA LYS A 44 9.21 15.64 -3.68
C LYS A 44 8.21 16.65 -4.20
N VAL A 45 7.06 16.16 -4.63
CA VAL A 45 5.99 16.98 -5.20
C VAL A 45 4.70 16.82 -4.42
N VAL A 46 3.91 17.88 -4.38
CA VAL A 46 2.58 17.87 -3.76
C VAL A 46 1.50 17.91 -4.83
N ARG A 47 0.35 17.32 -4.53
CA ARG A 47 -0.81 17.33 -5.42
C ARG A 47 -1.18 18.75 -5.85
N GLY A 48 -1.34 18.95 -7.17
CA GLY A 48 -1.65 20.26 -7.78
C GLY A 48 -0.41 21.08 -8.15
N GLU A 49 0.79 20.68 -7.74
CA GLU A 49 2.05 21.34 -8.11
C GLU A 49 2.31 21.27 -9.62
N LEU A 50 2.79 22.37 -10.19
CA LEU A 50 3.05 22.49 -11.63
C LEU A 50 4.39 21.80 -11.97
N LEU A 51 4.33 20.76 -12.81
CA LEU A 51 5.49 19.94 -13.18
C LEU A 51 6.06 20.35 -14.54
N PHE A 52 5.17 20.42 -15.54
CA PHE A 52 5.54 20.71 -16.93
C PHE A 52 4.61 21.77 -17.51
N ALA A 53 5.14 22.55 -18.44
CA ALA A 53 4.36 23.52 -19.19
C ALA A 53 4.55 23.27 -20.70
N ILE A 54 3.45 23.14 -21.43
CA ILE A 54 3.41 23.08 -22.88
C ILE A 54 3.23 24.51 -23.41
N ASP A 55 3.73 24.81 -24.61
CA ASP A 55 3.55 26.08 -25.28
C ASP A 55 2.04 26.37 -25.43
N ARG A 56 1.58 27.33 -24.67
CA ARG A 56 0.16 27.68 -24.56
C ARG A 56 -0.36 28.64 -25.62
N ARG A 57 0.52 29.25 -26.44
CA ARG A 57 0.17 30.36 -27.35
C ARG A 57 -0.97 29.99 -28.32
N THR A 58 -0.95 28.79 -28.87
CA THR A 58 -2.02 28.31 -29.77
C THR A 58 -3.35 28.13 -29.02
N TYR A 59 -3.32 27.65 -27.82
CA TYR A 59 -4.49 27.45 -26.96
C TYR A 59 -5.08 28.77 -26.46
N ASP A 60 -4.24 29.78 -26.16
CA ASP A 60 -4.71 31.13 -25.84
C ASP A 60 -5.47 31.75 -27.01
N ILE A 61 -4.99 31.57 -28.26
CA ILE A 61 -5.69 32.04 -29.46
C ILE A 61 -7.02 31.31 -29.65
N GLU A 62 -7.08 30.00 -29.42
CA GLU A 62 -8.33 29.25 -29.48
C GLU A 62 -9.37 29.72 -28.47
N VAL A 63 -8.97 30.02 -27.22
CA VAL A 63 -9.84 30.60 -26.20
C VAL A 63 -10.37 31.97 -26.65
N GLN A 64 -9.51 32.84 -27.20
CA GLN A 64 -9.92 34.13 -27.70
C GLN A 64 -10.91 34.01 -28.86
N ARG A 65 -10.69 33.09 -29.80
CA ARG A 65 -11.60 32.80 -30.89
C ARG A 65 -12.97 32.32 -30.41
N ALA A 66 -12.99 31.34 -29.49
CA ALA A 66 -14.23 30.83 -28.93
C ALA A 66 -14.97 31.89 -28.10
N GLN A 67 -14.26 32.77 -27.41
CA GLN A 67 -14.86 33.91 -26.68
C GLN A 67 -15.53 34.90 -27.66
N ALA A 68 -14.87 35.25 -28.75
CA ALA A 68 -15.43 36.14 -29.76
C ALA A 68 -16.70 35.58 -30.41
N GLU A 69 -16.70 34.25 -30.68
CA GLU A 69 -17.86 33.54 -31.21
C GLU A 69 -19.03 33.56 -30.24
N LEU A 70 -18.77 33.31 -28.94
CA LEU A 70 -19.78 33.39 -27.91
C LEU A 70 -20.44 34.80 -27.85
N GLU A 71 -19.65 35.88 -27.90
CA GLU A 71 -20.18 37.22 -27.89
C GLU A 71 -21.02 37.54 -29.16
N ARG A 72 -20.62 37.04 -30.33
CA ARG A 72 -21.38 37.11 -31.56
C ARG A 72 -22.73 36.45 -31.40
N VAL A 73 -22.80 35.25 -30.87
CA VAL A 73 -24.04 34.48 -30.67
C VAL A 73 -24.93 35.14 -29.61
N ARG A 74 -24.35 35.65 -28.54
CA ARG A 74 -25.06 36.40 -27.50
C ARG A 74 -25.79 37.62 -28.07
N THR A 75 -25.10 38.37 -28.92
CA THR A 75 -25.70 39.55 -29.59
C THR A 75 -26.88 39.11 -30.50
N ARG A 76 -26.75 38.03 -31.26
CA ARG A 76 -27.81 37.47 -32.10
C ARG A 76 -29.02 37.02 -31.26
N ARG A 77 -28.79 36.36 -30.11
CA ARG A 77 -29.87 35.96 -29.19
C ARG A 77 -30.64 37.17 -28.65
N VAL A 78 -29.92 38.20 -28.22
CA VAL A 78 -30.55 39.45 -27.72
C VAL A 78 -31.45 40.06 -28.80
N LEU A 79 -31.04 40.07 -30.09
CA LEU A 79 -31.85 40.52 -31.20
C LEU A 79 -33.10 39.64 -31.34
N ALA A 80 -32.97 38.30 -31.39
CA ALA A 80 -34.10 37.38 -31.52
C ALA A 80 -35.09 37.51 -30.34
N GLN A 81 -34.62 37.68 -29.13
CA GLN A 81 -35.49 37.96 -27.97
C GLN A 81 -36.26 39.24 -28.07
N ASN A 82 -35.64 40.31 -28.60
CA ASN A 82 -36.31 41.58 -28.83
C ASN A 82 -37.36 41.45 -29.94
N ASP A 83 -37.08 40.70 -31.00
CA ASP A 83 -38.01 40.42 -32.08
C ASP A 83 -39.21 39.62 -31.58
N LEU A 84 -39.00 38.53 -30.81
CA LEU A 84 -40.06 37.77 -30.18
C LEU A 84 -40.94 38.63 -29.27
N ARG A 85 -40.31 39.51 -28.46
CA ARG A 85 -41.04 40.42 -27.58
C ARG A 85 -41.93 41.41 -28.38
N ARG A 86 -41.43 41.89 -29.53
CA ARG A 86 -42.26 42.74 -30.45
C ARG A 86 -43.38 41.90 -31.06
N ALA A 87 -43.11 40.73 -31.56
CA ALA A 87 -44.10 39.83 -32.15
C ALA A 87 -45.20 39.45 -31.16
N THR A 88 -44.87 39.21 -29.89
CA THR A 88 -45.82 38.91 -28.82
C THR A 88 -46.84 40.09 -28.66
N ARG A 89 -46.36 41.32 -28.68
CA ARG A 89 -47.26 42.52 -28.59
C ARG A 89 -48.15 42.63 -29.82
N LEU A 90 -47.61 42.41 -31.03
CA LEU A 90 -48.37 42.48 -32.28
C LEU A 90 -49.42 41.35 -32.41
N LYS A 91 -49.12 40.17 -31.89
CA LYS A 91 -50.08 39.07 -31.81
C LYS A 91 -51.27 39.41 -30.91
N LEU A 92 -51.06 40.05 -29.77
CA LEU A 92 -52.14 40.52 -28.90
C LEU A 92 -53.07 41.54 -29.58
N SER A 93 -52.51 42.37 -30.44
CA SER A 93 -53.31 43.33 -31.28
C SER A 93 -53.81 42.72 -32.59
N LYS A 94 -53.63 41.41 -32.86
CA LYS A 94 -53.98 40.72 -34.09
C LYS A 94 -53.32 41.30 -35.34
N ALA A 95 -52.16 41.92 -35.23
CA ALA A 95 -51.43 42.59 -36.29
C ALA A 95 -50.42 41.70 -37.04
N ILE A 96 -50.23 40.44 -36.62
CA ILE A 96 -49.40 39.44 -37.30
C ILE A 96 -50.12 38.10 -37.39
N SER A 97 -49.70 37.23 -38.36
CA SER A 97 -50.20 35.87 -38.50
C SER A 97 -49.64 34.94 -37.42
N GLU A 98 -50.32 33.78 -37.23
CA GLU A 98 -49.82 32.74 -36.32
C GLU A 98 -48.49 32.18 -36.82
N GLU A 99 -48.33 31.91 -38.09
CA GLU A 99 -47.13 31.44 -38.74
C GLU A 99 -45.94 32.40 -38.47
N GLU A 100 -46.13 33.70 -38.65
CA GLU A 100 -45.06 34.67 -38.40
C GLU A 100 -44.68 34.75 -36.92
N PHE A 101 -45.63 34.59 -36.02
CA PHE A 101 -45.33 34.48 -34.58
C PHE A 101 -44.51 33.23 -34.26
N GLU A 102 -44.93 32.06 -34.77
CA GLU A 102 -44.22 30.79 -34.58
C GLU A 102 -42.78 30.85 -35.12
N GLN A 103 -42.57 31.52 -36.26
CA GLN A 103 -41.22 31.72 -36.82
C GLN A 103 -40.33 32.49 -35.83
N ARG A 104 -40.87 33.51 -35.11
CA ARG A 104 -40.10 34.28 -34.10
C ARG A 104 -39.83 33.42 -32.85
N VAL A 105 -40.75 32.60 -32.42
CA VAL A 105 -40.58 31.64 -31.33
C VAL A 105 -39.47 30.65 -31.66
N ASN A 106 -39.56 30.05 -32.84
CA ASN A 106 -38.54 29.08 -33.30
C ASN A 106 -37.17 29.74 -33.48
N GLY A 107 -37.11 30.98 -33.97
CA GLY A 107 -35.89 31.74 -34.13
C GLY A 107 -35.23 32.08 -32.79
N GLU A 108 -35.99 32.39 -31.75
CA GLU A 108 -35.43 32.59 -30.38
C GLU A 108 -34.92 31.28 -29.82
N ALA A 109 -35.66 30.19 -29.95
CA ALA A 109 -35.23 28.86 -29.53
C ALA A 109 -33.93 28.44 -30.22
N ASP A 110 -33.80 28.57 -31.54
CA ASP A 110 -32.59 28.26 -32.32
C ASP A 110 -31.36 29.07 -31.83
N THR A 111 -31.55 30.39 -31.57
CA THR A 111 -30.45 31.19 -31.06
C THR A 111 -30.07 30.86 -29.62
N THR A 112 -30.99 30.36 -28.81
CA THR A 112 -30.73 29.86 -27.46
C THR A 112 -29.89 28.60 -27.50
N GLU A 113 -30.22 27.64 -28.36
CA GLU A 113 -29.40 26.42 -28.54
C GLU A 113 -28.03 26.75 -29.14
N SER A 114 -27.94 27.71 -30.06
CA SER A 114 -26.67 28.21 -30.59
C SER A 114 -25.79 28.83 -29.50
N LEU A 115 -26.39 29.52 -28.50
CA LEU A 115 -25.66 30.05 -27.36
C LEU A 115 -25.07 28.93 -26.52
N HIS A 116 -25.85 27.92 -26.19
CA HIS A 116 -25.36 26.76 -25.41
C HIS A 116 -24.19 26.06 -26.11
N ALA A 117 -24.27 25.90 -27.43
CA ALA A 117 -23.19 25.32 -28.22
C ALA A 117 -21.90 26.16 -28.17
N ALA A 118 -22.04 27.52 -28.28
CA ALA A 118 -20.88 28.43 -28.18
C ALA A 118 -20.27 28.46 -26.77
N GLU A 119 -21.09 28.36 -25.73
CA GLU A 119 -20.63 28.24 -24.34
C GLU A 119 -19.83 26.95 -24.11
N ALA A 120 -20.33 25.81 -24.64
CA ALA A 120 -19.64 24.54 -24.59
C ALA A 120 -18.29 24.58 -25.35
N GLN A 121 -18.25 25.24 -26.50
CA GLN A 121 -17.01 25.40 -27.28
C GLN A 121 -15.97 26.23 -26.53
N LEU A 122 -16.38 27.31 -25.88
CA LEU A 122 -15.49 28.11 -25.04
C LEU A 122 -14.99 27.33 -23.83
N ALA A 123 -15.85 26.54 -23.19
CA ALA A 123 -15.46 25.69 -22.06
C ALA A 123 -14.40 24.67 -22.48
N MET A 124 -14.55 24.03 -23.65
CA MET A 124 -13.56 23.08 -24.20
C MET A 124 -12.23 23.78 -24.49
N ALA A 125 -12.22 24.97 -25.11
CA ALA A 125 -11.02 25.70 -25.39
C ALA A 125 -10.26 26.08 -24.10
N LYS A 126 -10.99 26.49 -23.04
CA LYS A 126 -10.40 26.78 -21.72
C LYS A 126 -9.82 25.53 -21.07
N LEU A 127 -10.50 24.40 -21.14
CA LEU A 127 -10.03 23.12 -20.61
C LEU A 127 -8.73 22.67 -21.30
N ASN A 128 -8.66 22.79 -22.63
CA ASN A 128 -7.45 22.48 -23.37
C ASN A 128 -6.29 23.42 -22.98
N LEU A 129 -6.55 24.68 -22.73
CA LEU A 129 -5.56 25.63 -22.23
C LEU A 129 -5.09 25.25 -20.81
N GLU A 130 -6.00 24.79 -19.94
CA GLU A 130 -5.64 24.30 -18.61
C GLU A 130 -4.72 23.09 -18.71
N PHE A 131 -4.99 22.16 -19.63
CA PHE A 131 -4.17 20.97 -19.84
C PHE A 131 -2.77 21.24 -20.37
N THR A 132 -2.47 22.47 -20.84
CA THR A 132 -1.07 22.87 -21.13
C THR A 132 -0.22 22.98 -19.87
N GLN A 133 -0.84 23.08 -18.69
CA GLN A 133 -0.20 23.08 -17.39
C GLN A 133 -0.35 21.69 -16.75
N ILE A 134 0.69 20.90 -16.81
CA ILE A 134 0.67 19.53 -16.30
C ILE A 134 1.03 19.55 -14.82
N ARG A 135 0.09 19.13 -13.97
CA ARG A 135 0.21 19.17 -12.52
C ARG A 135 0.24 17.78 -11.92
N ALA A 136 0.85 17.65 -10.74
CA ALA A 136 0.89 16.43 -9.96
C ALA A 136 -0.52 15.99 -9.52
N PRO A 137 -0.98 14.77 -9.86
CA PRO A 137 -2.28 14.26 -9.41
C PRO A 137 -2.25 13.73 -7.98
N ILE A 138 -1.08 13.34 -7.48
CA ILE A 138 -0.84 12.78 -6.15
C ILE A 138 0.33 13.46 -5.46
N ASN A 139 0.45 13.28 -4.15
CA ASN A 139 1.68 13.57 -3.41
C ASN A 139 2.67 12.44 -3.61
N GLY A 140 3.97 12.74 -3.66
CA GLY A 140 4.97 11.70 -3.78
C GLY A 140 6.30 12.23 -4.30
N ARG A 141 7.08 11.35 -4.88
CA ARG A 141 8.39 11.67 -5.46
C ARG A 141 8.36 11.42 -6.97
N ILE A 142 8.81 12.43 -7.71
CA ILE A 142 8.86 12.34 -9.17
C ILE A 142 10.01 11.44 -9.61
N GLY A 143 9.79 10.61 -10.62
CA GLY A 143 10.85 9.86 -11.28
C GLY A 143 11.74 10.76 -12.16
N ARG A 144 12.56 10.16 -13.00
CA ARG A 144 13.36 10.93 -13.96
C ARG A 144 12.47 11.56 -15.04
N GLU A 145 12.87 12.72 -15.55
CA GLU A 145 12.25 13.27 -16.73
C GLU A 145 12.61 12.42 -17.96
N LEU A 146 11.64 12.15 -18.81
CA LEU A 146 11.81 11.33 -20.00
C LEU A 146 11.84 12.16 -21.29
N ILE A 147 11.53 13.45 -21.19
CA ILE A 147 11.49 14.38 -22.32
C ILE A 147 11.94 15.77 -21.89
N THR A 148 12.77 16.41 -22.69
CA THR A 148 13.35 17.73 -22.41
C THR A 148 12.59 18.85 -23.13
N PRO A 149 12.70 20.12 -22.65
CA PRO A 149 12.12 21.26 -23.31
C PRO A 149 12.51 21.37 -24.80
N GLY A 150 11.59 21.87 -25.61
CA GLY A 150 11.76 21.97 -27.07
C GLY A 150 11.29 20.74 -27.86
N ASN A 151 11.01 19.62 -27.21
CA ASN A 151 10.48 18.43 -27.88
C ASN A 151 8.95 18.50 -28.03
N LEU A 152 8.43 17.84 -29.08
CA LEU A 152 7.01 17.70 -29.31
C LEU A 152 6.42 16.63 -28.39
N VAL A 153 5.42 17.01 -27.64
CA VAL A 153 4.61 16.13 -26.81
C VAL A 153 3.31 15.82 -27.53
N LYS A 154 2.92 14.56 -27.60
CA LYS A 154 1.65 14.13 -28.20
C LYS A 154 0.65 13.74 -27.12
N ASN A 155 -0.61 14.07 -27.35
CA ASN A 155 -1.74 13.75 -26.49
C ASN A 155 -1.80 12.24 -26.20
N ASP A 156 -1.89 11.89 -24.90
CA ASP A 156 -2.02 10.54 -24.34
C ASP A 156 -0.90 9.51 -24.70
N GLU A 157 -0.01 9.85 -25.65
CA GLU A 157 1.07 8.97 -26.07
C GLU A 157 2.36 9.20 -25.26
N THR A 158 2.78 10.48 -25.14
CA THR A 158 4.09 10.82 -24.58
C THR A 158 4.10 10.71 -23.06
N LEU A 159 4.90 9.77 -22.53
CA LEU A 159 5.19 9.67 -21.12
C LEU A 159 6.25 10.71 -20.74
N LEU A 160 5.91 11.60 -19.82
CA LEU A 160 6.81 12.66 -19.35
C LEU A 160 7.64 12.21 -18.16
N THR A 161 6.99 11.57 -17.20
CA THR A 161 7.60 11.02 -15.98
C THR A 161 6.58 10.11 -15.28
N THR A 162 6.97 9.54 -14.13
CA THR A 162 6.08 8.81 -13.23
C THR A 162 6.22 9.40 -11.83
N ILE A 163 5.13 9.56 -11.10
CA ILE A 163 5.15 9.93 -9.69
C ILE A 163 4.81 8.70 -8.86
N PHE A 164 5.61 8.47 -7.82
CA PHE A 164 5.43 7.38 -6.86
C PHE A 164 5.07 7.97 -5.51
N SER A 165 3.98 7.50 -4.88
CA SER A 165 3.72 7.81 -3.48
C SER A 165 4.81 7.17 -2.61
N THR A 166 5.29 7.89 -1.59
CA THR A 166 6.36 7.44 -0.71
C THR A 166 5.90 7.11 0.69
N ASP A 167 4.73 7.61 1.11
CA ASP A 167 4.15 7.39 2.45
C ASP A 167 2.64 7.27 2.36
N PRO A 168 2.05 6.16 2.83
CA PRO A 168 2.71 4.94 3.29
C PRO A 168 3.31 4.10 2.14
N VAL A 169 4.16 3.11 2.52
CA VAL A 169 4.72 2.12 1.61
C VAL A 169 4.04 0.78 1.82
N TYR A 170 3.76 0.06 0.75
CA TYR A 170 3.32 -1.32 0.77
C TYR A 170 4.50 -2.27 0.71
N VAL A 171 4.37 -3.42 1.35
CA VAL A 171 5.29 -4.55 1.19
C VAL A 171 4.47 -5.78 0.83
N TYR A 172 4.79 -6.39 -0.29
CA TYR A 172 4.18 -7.65 -0.71
C TYR A 172 5.08 -8.82 -0.33
N LEU A 173 4.48 -9.80 0.32
CA LEU A 173 5.09 -11.03 0.79
C LEU A 173 4.44 -12.20 0.08
N ASP A 174 5.23 -13.17 -0.37
CA ASP A 174 4.72 -14.41 -0.91
C ASP A 174 4.72 -15.48 0.20
N ILE A 175 3.55 -15.98 0.57
CA ILE A 175 3.37 -17.00 1.60
C ILE A 175 2.78 -18.28 1.02
N ASP A 176 3.14 -19.42 1.58
CA ASP A 176 2.57 -20.69 1.19
C ASP A 176 1.12 -20.87 1.66
N GLU A 177 0.39 -21.80 1.03
CA GLU A 177 -1.02 -22.06 1.32
C GLU A 177 -1.27 -22.43 2.79
N ARG A 178 -0.36 -23.19 3.41
CA ARG A 178 -0.49 -23.62 4.81
C ARG A 178 -0.46 -22.42 5.75
N THR A 179 0.49 -21.54 5.56
CA THR A 179 0.64 -20.29 6.31
C THR A 179 -0.55 -19.37 6.11
N ALA A 180 -1.04 -19.23 4.87
CA ALA A 180 -2.24 -18.47 4.56
C ALA A 180 -3.49 -18.99 5.30
N LEU A 181 -3.69 -20.30 5.28
CA LEU A 181 -4.78 -20.96 6.00
C LEU A 181 -4.65 -20.80 7.51
N TYR A 182 -3.42 -20.84 8.03
CA TYR A 182 -3.15 -20.60 9.45
C TYR A 182 -3.55 -19.20 9.87
N TYR A 183 -3.10 -18.16 9.18
CA TYR A 183 -3.47 -16.76 9.48
C TYR A 183 -4.97 -16.51 9.35
N ARG A 184 -5.60 -17.13 8.37
CA ARG A 184 -7.05 -17.05 8.19
C ARG A 184 -7.83 -17.65 9.36
N ARG A 185 -7.36 -18.80 9.90
CA ARG A 185 -7.96 -19.43 11.09
C ARG A 185 -7.69 -18.62 12.37
N LEU A 186 -6.51 -18.00 12.48
CA LEU A 186 -6.14 -17.19 13.62
C LEU A 186 -7.10 -16.00 13.82
N GLN A 187 -7.59 -15.41 12.74
CA GLN A 187 -8.52 -14.28 12.78
C GLN A 187 -10.00 -14.66 12.92
N GLY A 188 -10.35 -15.93 12.72
CA GLY A 188 -11.72 -16.41 12.67
C GLY A 188 -12.34 -16.37 11.27
N THR A 189 -13.13 -17.37 10.95
CA THR A 189 -13.71 -17.59 9.61
C THR A 189 -14.78 -16.55 9.21
N ASP A 190 -15.30 -15.79 10.17
CA ASP A 190 -16.43 -14.88 9.97
C ASP A 190 -16.02 -13.47 9.51
N ARG A 191 -14.71 -13.21 9.41
CA ARG A 191 -14.19 -11.90 8.95
C ARG A 191 -13.89 -11.94 7.46
N PRO A 192 -14.21 -10.87 6.72
CA PRO A 192 -13.86 -10.76 5.30
C PRO A 192 -12.33 -10.77 5.13
N MET A 193 -11.85 -11.33 4.02
CA MET A 193 -10.40 -11.49 3.72
C MET A 193 -9.63 -10.16 3.68
N ASN A 194 -10.31 -9.07 3.42
CA ASN A 194 -9.73 -7.71 3.41
C ASN A 194 -9.69 -7.03 4.79
N SER A 195 -10.00 -7.77 5.86
CA SER A 195 -9.92 -7.27 7.24
C SER A 195 -8.81 -7.97 8.04
N LEU A 196 -7.81 -8.52 7.36
CA LEU A 196 -6.64 -9.08 8.02
C LEU A 196 -5.94 -7.94 8.79
N HIS A 197 -5.70 -8.14 10.08
CA HIS A 197 -5.01 -7.15 10.90
C HIS A 197 -4.05 -7.88 11.84
N LEU A 198 -2.81 -8.05 11.35
CA LEU A 198 -1.73 -8.66 12.12
C LEU A 198 -0.63 -7.64 12.27
N ASP A 199 -0.09 -7.53 13.48
CA ASP A 199 1.09 -6.70 13.71
C ASP A 199 2.27 -7.25 12.90
N ALA A 200 2.97 -6.36 12.24
CA ALA A 200 4.14 -6.68 11.45
C ALA A 200 5.26 -5.68 11.73
N GLU A 201 6.47 -6.15 11.64
CA GLU A 201 7.66 -5.33 11.76
C GLU A 201 8.58 -5.61 10.56
N LEU A 202 9.27 -4.56 10.11
CA LEU A 202 10.11 -4.60 8.93
C LEU A 202 11.52 -4.13 9.27
N GLY A 203 12.51 -4.79 8.68
CA GLY A 203 13.91 -4.38 8.69
C GLY A 203 14.50 -4.37 7.28
N LEU A 204 15.28 -3.37 6.97
CA LEU A 204 16.09 -3.29 5.75
C LEU A 204 17.29 -4.25 5.84
N ILE A 205 17.97 -4.42 4.69
CA ILE A 205 19.09 -5.37 4.59
C ILE A 205 20.32 -4.96 5.43
N ASP A 206 20.47 -3.66 5.66
CA ASP A 206 21.55 -3.03 6.42
C ASP A 206 21.20 -2.71 7.88
N GLU A 207 19.96 -2.99 8.29
CA GLU A 207 19.49 -2.75 9.65
C GLU A 207 19.59 -3.99 10.51
N GLU A 208 19.96 -3.79 11.79
CA GLU A 208 19.85 -4.83 12.80
C GLU A 208 18.40 -4.88 13.33
N GLY A 209 17.80 -6.08 13.33
CA GLY A 209 16.42 -6.28 13.80
C GLY A 209 15.35 -5.80 12.81
N TYR A 210 14.26 -5.24 13.39
CA TYR A 210 13.03 -4.84 12.66
C TYR A 210 12.50 -3.51 13.21
N PRO A 211 13.14 -2.37 12.92
CA PRO A 211 12.81 -1.09 13.55
C PRO A 211 11.50 -0.47 13.06
N HIS A 212 11.01 -0.84 11.87
CA HIS A 212 9.82 -0.25 11.27
C HIS A 212 8.58 -1.05 11.62
N ARG A 213 7.58 -0.40 12.23
CA ARG A 213 6.32 -1.03 12.60
C ARG A 213 5.25 -0.78 11.57
N GLY A 214 4.45 -1.81 11.31
CA GLY A 214 3.35 -1.78 10.37
C GLY A 214 2.30 -2.85 10.66
N VAL A 215 1.40 -3.03 9.75
CA VAL A 215 0.31 -4.01 9.86
C VAL A 215 0.13 -4.74 8.54
N ILE A 216 -0.22 -6.01 8.63
CA ILE A 216 -0.74 -6.76 7.49
C ILE A 216 -2.23 -6.45 7.38
N ASP A 217 -2.64 -5.93 6.25
CA ASP A 217 -4.03 -5.48 6.04
C ASP A 217 -4.78 -6.28 4.98
N TYR A 218 -4.07 -7.05 4.14
CA TYR A 218 -4.68 -7.73 3.02
C TYR A 218 -4.01 -9.07 2.70
N LEU A 219 -4.82 -10.08 2.43
CA LEU A 219 -4.41 -11.37 1.87
C LEU A 219 -5.12 -11.55 0.52
N GLU A 220 -4.37 -11.81 -0.52
CA GLU A 220 -4.92 -12.04 -1.85
C GLU A 220 -5.80 -13.30 -1.87
N PRO A 221 -7.02 -13.23 -2.45
CA PRO A 221 -7.96 -14.35 -2.42
C PRO A 221 -7.59 -15.48 -3.39
N LYS A 222 -6.70 -15.19 -4.34
CA LYS A 222 -6.32 -16.12 -5.41
C LYS A 222 -4.89 -16.60 -5.22
N LEU A 223 -4.72 -17.92 -5.20
CA LEU A 223 -3.40 -18.57 -5.24
C LEU A 223 -2.75 -18.34 -6.61
N GLU A 224 -1.49 -17.93 -6.62
CA GLU A 224 -0.68 -17.92 -7.84
C GLU A 224 -0.31 -19.36 -8.22
N SER A 225 -0.88 -19.83 -9.32
CA SER A 225 -0.78 -21.25 -9.72
C SER A 225 0.64 -21.69 -10.09
N SER A 226 1.50 -20.76 -10.49
CA SER A 226 2.88 -21.05 -10.92
C SER A 226 3.81 -21.30 -9.74
N THR A 227 3.57 -20.68 -8.60
CA THR A 227 4.41 -20.74 -7.40
C THR A 227 3.74 -21.46 -6.23
N GLY A 228 2.41 -21.61 -6.25
CA GLY A 228 1.65 -22.17 -5.13
C GLY A 228 1.60 -21.23 -3.92
N THR A 229 1.79 -19.92 -4.13
CA THR A 229 1.83 -18.91 -3.08
C THR A 229 0.65 -17.94 -3.15
N LEU A 230 0.35 -17.28 -2.03
CA LEU A 230 -0.57 -16.15 -1.95
C LEU A 230 0.21 -14.91 -1.56
N LYS A 231 -0.25 -13.76 -2.07
CA LYS A 231 0.34 -12.46 -1.69
C LYS A 231 -0.31 -11.91 -0.43
N LEU A 232 0.52 -11.56 0.52
CA LEU A 232 0.20 -10.81 1.71
C LEU A 232 0.68 -9.37 1.53
N ARG A 233 -0.11 -8.38 1.96
CA ARG A 233 0.28 -6.99 1.92
C ARG A 233 0.45 -6.44 3.32
N GLY A 234 1.62 -5.89 3.57
CA GLY A 234 1.91 -5.07 4.74
C GLY A 234 1.88 -3.59 4.40
N VAL A 235 1.42 -2.77 5.33
CA VAL A 235 1.40 -1.31 5.25
C VAL A 235 2.31 -0.73 6.32
N PHE A 236 3.28 0.08 5.89
CA PHE A 236 4.27 0.69 6.77
C PHE A 236 4.31 2.20 6.56
N GLN A 237 4.32 2.96 7.66
CA GLN A 237 4.52 4.41 7.61
C GLN A 237 5.98 4.72 7.23
N ASN A 238 6.19 5.78 6.45
CA ASN A 238 7.49 6.11 5.89
C ASN A 238 7.74 7.63 5.91
N HIS A 239 7.56 8.24 7.08
CA HIS A 239 7.67 9.70 7.22
C HIS A 239 9.07 10.24 6.92
N ASP A 240 10.09 9.44 7.16
CA ASP A 240 11.50 9.72 6.88
C ASP A 240 11.92 9.39 5.44
N GLU A 241 11.01 8.79 4.64
CA GLU A 241 11.22 8.38 3.25
C GLU A 241 12.39 7.42 3.03
N LEU A 242 12.81 6.69 4.08
CA LEU A 242 13.88 5.69 4.01
C LEU A 242 13.44 4.45 3.21
N LEU A 243 12.17 4.04 3.39
CA LEU A 243 11.59 2.90 2.72
C LEU A 243 11.26 3.25 1.26
N SER A 244 12.16 2.90 0.35
CA SER A 244 11.98 3.21 -1.08
C SER A 244 11.29 2.08 -1.83
N PRO A 245 10.27 2.36 -2.67
CA PRO A 245 9.66 1.35 -3.53
C PRO A 245 10.70 0.65 -4.39
N GLY A 246 10.56 -0.68 -4.51
CA GLY A 246 11.49 -1.54 -5.25
C GLY A 246 12.56 -2.22 -4.39
N LEU A 247 12.82 -1.76 -3.17
CA LEU A 247 13.74 -2.41 -2.25
C LEU A 247 13.15 -3.72 -1.69
N PHE A 248 14.05 -4.63 -1.29
CA PHE A 248 13.69 -5.81 -0.51
C PHE A 248 13.66 -5.47 0.98
N ALA A 249 12.75 -6.14 1.70
CA ALA A 249 12.62 -6.02 3.14
C ALA A 249 12.47 -7.40 3.77
N ARG A 250 13.03 -7.54 4.98
CA ARG A 250 12.69 -8.63 5.88
C ARG A 250 11.49 -8.19 6.70
N VAL A 251 10.46 -8.99 6.76
CA VAL A 251 9.25 -8.69 7.52
C VAL A 251 8.97 -9.83 8.47
N ARG A 252 8.71 -9.50 9.73
CA ARG A 252 8.19 -10.47 10.69
C ARG A 252 6.75 -10.15 11.04
N ILE A 253 5.93 -11.19 11.12
CA ILE A 253 4.50 -11.08 11.39
C ILE A 253 4.23 -11.81 12.69
N ARG A 254 3.47 -11.18 13.59
CA ARG A 254 3.05 -11.83 14.83
C ARG A 254 2.07 -12.95 14.50
N SER A 255 2.53 -14.20 14.67
CA SER A 255 1.78 -15.40 14.24
C SER A 255 0.96 -16.04 15.34
N GLY A 256 0.82 -15.41 16.50
CA GLY A 256 0.04 -15.97 17.61
C GLY A 256 -0.18 -14.99 18.75
N ARG A 257 -1.05 -15.37 19.66
CA ARG A 257 -1.14 -14.68 20.94
C ARG A 257 0.05 -15.07 21.82
N PRO A 258 0.60 -14.15 22.59
CA PRO A 258 1.59 -14.50 23.58
C PRO A 258 1.10 -15.67 24.44
N ALA A 259 1.89 -16.71 24.54
CA ALA A 259 1.53 -17.92 25.28
C ALA A 259 2.66 -18.29 26.24
N PRO A 260 2.31 -18.79 27.46
CA PRO A 260 3.33 -19.29 28.37
C PRO A 260 4.04 -20.49 27.75
N ALA A 261 5.35 -20.47 27.77
CA ALA A 261 6.21 -21.55 27.30
C ALA A 261 7.27 -21.89 28.36
N LEU A 262 7.61 -23.17 28.41
CA LEU A 262 8.69 -23.64 29.26
C LEU A 262 9.99 -23.64 28.48
N LEU A 263 10.98 -22.97 29.00
CA LEU A 263 12.30 -22.83 28.40
C LEU A 263 13.34 -23.59 29.22
N ILE A 264 14.18 -24.33 28.53
CA ILE A 264 15.39 -24.93 29.10
C ILE A 264 16.59 -24.61 28.22
N PRO A 265 17.81 -24.50 28.80
CA PRO A 265 19.02 -24.33 27.99
C PRO A 265 19.15 -25.44 26.95
N SER A 266 19.46 -25.10 25.71
CA SER A 266 19.60 -26.08 24.62
C SER A 266 20.60 -27.19 24.91
N ARG A 267 21.63 -26.91 25.75
CA ARG A 267 22.63 -27.89 26.18
C ARG A 267 22.12 -28.94 27.18
N ALA A 268 20.94 -28.70 27.79
CA ALA A 268 20.30 -29.69 28.69
C ALA A 268 19.59 -30.82 27.91
N ILE A 269 19.48 -30.73 26.56
CA ILE A 269 18.73 -31.62 25.73
C ILE A 269 19.67 -32.68 25.16
N GLY A 270 19.42 -33.95 25.54
CA GLY A 270 20.08 -35.11 24.95
C GLY A 270 19.34 -35.60 23.72
N THR A 271 20.06 -36.36 22.88
CA THR A 271 19.50 -37.05 21.71
C THR A 271 19.85 -38.52 21.84
N ASP A 272 18.83 -39.36 21.79
CA ASP A 272 18.97 -40.79 21.71
C ASP A 272 18.23 -41.32 20.47
N GLN A 273 19.00 -41.78 19.49
CA GLN A 273 18.48 -42.14 18.16
C GLN A 273 17.59 -41.00 17.58
N ASN A 274 16.28 -41.20 17.60
CA ASN A 274 15.29 -40.25 17.06
C ASN A 274 14.50 -39.50 18.14
N GLN A 275 14.83 -39.75 19.45
CA GLN A 275 14.11 -39.13 20.56
C GLN A 275 14.95 -38.02 21.20
N ARG A 276 14.27 -36.94 21.56
CA ARG A 276 14.85 -35.85 22.39
C ARG A 276 14.44 -36.08 23.82
N TYR A 277 15.39 -35.93 24.73
CA TYR A 277 15.15 -36.20 26.14
C TYR A 277 15.91 -35.21 27.02
N VAL A 278 15.51 -35.15 28.28
CA VAL A 278 16.24 -34.50 29.36
C VAL A 278 16.37 -35.46 30.51
N TRP A 279 17.38 -35.23 31.38
CA TRP A 279 17.50 -35.88 32.65
C TRP A 279 16.76 -35.10 33.72
N LYS A 280 15.69 -35.67 34.27
CA LYS A 280 14.92 -35.11 35.37
C LYS A 280 15.46 -35.65 36.71
N VAL A 281 15.63 -34.76 37.66
CA VAL A 281 16.03 -35.08 39.04
C VAL A 281 14.77 -35.35 39.84
N ASN A 282 14.66 -36.54 40.44
CA ASN A 282 13.59 -36.87 41.36
C ASN A 282 13.88 -36.37 42.77
N GLN A 283 12.87 -36.31 43.61
CA GLN A 283 12.98 -35.87 45.02
C GLN A 283 13.93 -36.75 45.84
N ASP A 284 14.12 -38.00 45.45
CA ASP A 284 15.05 -38.97 46.10
C ASP A 284 16.49 -38.85 45.58
N GLY A 285 16.78 -37.94 44.64
CA GLY A 285 18.07 -37.74 44.00
C GLY A 285 18.37 -38.70 42.86
N SER A 286 17.42 -39.56 42.49
CA SER A 286 17.58 -40.45 41.33
C SER A 286 17.32 -39.69 40.02
N MET A 287 17.89 -40.18 38.91
CA MET A 287 17.75 -39.59 37.58
C MET A 287 16.77 -40.39 36.73
N THR A 288 15.78 -39.69 36.16
CA THR A 288 14.80 -40.26 35.25
C THR A 288 15.01 -39.71 33.85
N TYR A 289 15.02 -40.63 32.85
CA TYR A 289 15.00 -40.31 31.45
C TYR A 289 13.61 -39.80 31.07
N GLN A 290 13.51 -38.53 30.70
CA GLN A 290 12.24 -37.91 30.36
C GLN A 290 12.23 -37.49 28.88
N PRO A 291 11.44 -38.19 28.00
CA PRO A 291 11.24 -37.73 26.63
C PRO A 291 10.53 -36.39 26.60
N VAL A 292 10.96 -35.51 25.67
CA VAL A 292 10.39 -34.16 25.51
C VAL A 292 10.10 -33.87 24.04
N GLN A 293 9.04 -33.11 23.80
CA GLN A 293 8.79 -32.50 22.51
C GLN A 293 9.33 -31.09 22.45
N LEU A 294 10.20 -30.84 21.48
CA LEU A 294 10.84 -29.53 21.35
C LEU A 294 9.98 -28.57 20.52
N GLY A 295 10.01 -27.33 20.90
CA GLY A 295 9.57 -26.18 20.14
C GLY A 295 10.71 -25.48 19.42
N GLU A 296 10.55 -24.19 19.17
CA GLU A 296 11.53 -23.31 18.53
C GLU A 296 12.70 -22.98 19.45
N VAL A 297 13.81 -22.53 18.87
CA VAL A 297 14.96 -22.00 19.63
C VAL A 297 14.65 -20.56 20.03
N HIS A 298 14.96 -20.21 21.26
CA HIS A 298 14.82 -18.85 21.78
C HIS A 298 16.14 -18.44 22.45
N GLY A 299 16.96 -17.69 21.73
CA GLY A 299 18.32 -17.40 22.16
C GLY A 299 19.15 -18.67 22.40
N SER A 300 19.70 -18.81 23.61
CA SER A 300 20.44 -20.00 24.05
C SER A 300 19.53 -21.11 24.62
N PHE A 301 18.21 -20.87 24.69
CA PHE A 301 17.21 -21.76 25.26
C PHE A 301 16.39 -22.46 24.15
N ARG A 302 15.66 -23.47 24.57
CA ARG A 302 14.73 -24.23 23.72
C ARG A 302 13.36 -24.31 24.40
N ILE A 303 12.32 -24.06 23.62
CA ILE A 303 10.95 -24.23 24.07
C ILE A 303 10.65 -25.72 24.21
N ILE A 304 10.00 -26.10 25.31
CA ILE A 304 9.47 -27.43 25.52
C ILE A 304 7.95 -27.38 25.37
N LYS A 305 7.45 -28.13 24.39
CA LYS A 305 6.00 -28.22 24.12
C LYS A 305 5.31 -29.24 25.04
N GLU A 306 5.98 -30.39 25.26
CA GLU A 306 5.43 -31.45 26.09
C GLU A 306 6.58 -32.21 26.81
N GLY A 307 6.26 -32.80 27.96
CA GLY A 307 7.15 -33.69 28.70
C GLY A 307 7.76 -33.08 29.95
N LEU A 308 7.59 -31.79 30.22
CA LEU A 308 8.05 -31.14 31.45
C LEU A 308 6.99 -30.22 32.05
N THR A 309 7.11 -29.98 33.34
CA THR A 309 6.37 -28.98 34.10
C THR A 309 7.34 -27.93 34.68
N SER A 310 6.85 -26.77 35.07
CA SER A 310 7.68 -25.72 35.69
C SER A 310 8.31 -26.14 37.06
N SER A 311 7.72 -27.12 37.71
CA SER A 311 8.21 -27.65 38.99
C SER A 311 9.28 -28.74 38.85
N ASP A 312 9.51 -29.23 37.62
CA ASP A 312 10.53 -30.25 37.39
C ASP A 312 11.94 -29.70 37.51
N GLU A 313 12.87 -30.52 37.99
CA GLU A 313 14.27 -30.17 38.05
C GLU A 313 15.04 -30.92 36.96
N VAL A 314 15.74 -30.19 36.07
CA VAL A 314 16.48 -30.76 34.93
C VAL A 314 17.99 -30.54 35.07
N VAL A 315 18.75 -31.53 34.60
CA VAL A 315 20.19 -31.46 34.52
C VAL A 315 20.62 -30.73 33.26
N ILE A 316 21.54 -29.78 33.43
CA ILE A 316 22.00 -28.92 32.32
C ILE A 316 23.37 -29.38 31.81
N ASP A 317 24.27 -29.72 32.71
CA ASP A 317 25.64 -30.15 32.37
C ASP A 317 25.90 -31.59 32.82
N GLY A 318 26.79 -32.27 32.11
CA GLY A 318 27.17 -33.66 32.43
C GLY A 318 26.21 -34.72 31.95
N ILE A 319 25.25 -34.38 31.09
CA ILE A 319 24.19 -35.30 30.59
C ILE A 319 24.73 -36.57 29.96
N ALA A 320 25.92 -36.55 29.33
CA ALA A 320 26.55 -37.72 28.71
C ALA A 320 27.08 -38.77 29.72
N LYS A 321 27.22 -38.38 30.98
CA LYS A 321 27.74 -39.24 32.06
C LYS A 321 26.62 -39.93 32.84
N ILE A 322 25.40 -39.54 32.67
CA ILE A 322 24.23 -40.01 33.43
C ILE A 322 23.69 -41.29 32.80
N ARG A 323 23.28 -42.22 33.65
CA ARG A 323 22.54 -43.44 33.26
C ARG A 323 21.27 -43.53 34.11
N PRO A 324 20.20 -44.20 33.61
CA PRO A 324 18.97 -44.36 34.39
C PRO A 324 19.27 -45.02 35.76
N GLY A 325 18.68 -44.47 36.84
CA GLY A 325 18.80 -45.00 38.18
C GLY A 325 20.08 -44.66 38.93
N VAL A 326 20.96 -43.83 38.35
CA VAL A 326 22.15 -43.34 39.08
C VAL A 326 21.72 -42.20 39.98
N PHE A 327 22.20 -42.22 41.24
CA PHE A 327 22.05 -41.15 42.18
C PHE A 327 23.17 -40.12 41.97
N VAL A 328 22.84 -38.87 41.83
CA VAL A 328 23.80 -37.77 41.73
C VAL A 328 23.48 -36.73 42.78
N LYS A 329 24.47 -36.00 43.19
CA LYS A 329 24.31 -34.81 44.04
C LYS A 329 24.28 -33.59 43.14
N PRO A 330 23.07 -33.06 42.83
CA PRO A 330 22.98 -31.92 41.94
C PRO A 330 23.56 -30.66 42.63
N GLU A 331 24.35 -29.89 41.87
CA GLU A 331 24.72 -28.54 42.25
C GLU A 331 23.77 -27.57 41.55
N PRO A 332 23.02 -26.74 42.30
CA PRO A 332 22.08 -25.81 41.66
C PRO A 332 22.86 -24.75 40.88
N ILE A 333 22.55 -24.62 39.60
CA ILE A 333 23.09 -23.58 38.73
C ILE A 333 21.91 -22.72 38.26
N SER A 334 22.08 -21.40 38.36
CA SER A 334 21.21 -20.42 37.75
C SER A 334 21.89 -19.88 36.49
N ILE A 335 21.23 -20.02 35.35
CA ILE A 335 21.70 -19.44 34.09
C ILE A 335 20.92 -18.15 33.87
N PRO A 336 21.57 -17.02 33.67
CA PRO A 336 20.89 -15.79 33.34
C PRO A 336 20.15 -15.99 32.02
N TYR A 337 18.92 -15.59 32.02
CA TYR A 337 18.07 -15.54 30.81
C TYR A 337 18.09 -14.08 30.33
N ASP A 338 18.77 -13.84 29.21
CA ASP A 338 18.71 -12.57 28.49
C ASP A 338 17.64 -12.73 27.40
N GLY A 339 16.39 -12.34 27.73
CA GLY A 339 15.19 -12.45 26.92
C GLY A 339 15.19 -11.67 25.63
#